data_b28ed8d39da76bad17626a600276e3a3
#
_entry.id   b28ed8d39da76bad17626a600276e3a3
#
_cell.length_a   1.000
_cell.length_b   1.000
_cell.length_c   1.000
_cell.angle_alpha   90.00
_cell.angle_beta   90.00
_cell.angle_gamma   90.00
#
_symmetry.space_group_name_H-M   'P 1'
#
loop_
_entity.id
_entity.type
_entity.pdbx_description
1 polymer ?
#
loop_
_entity_poly.entity_id
_entity_poly.type
_entity_poly.pdbx_seq_one_letter_code
_entity_poly.pdbx_strand_id
1 'polypeptide(L)'
;MIDIHSHIVFDVDDGPKTLEESLSLIEESYRQGVRIIVSTSHRRKGMFETPEDIIFKNFSIVKHEAEKRFEHLQILYGGELYYTSDMLEKLKLKQIPTLNNTKFALIEFSMQTSWKDIHTALSNVLML
;
A
#
# COMPACT_ATOMS: atom_id res chain seq x y z
N MET A 1 -6.08 6.61 -16.02
CA MET A 1 -6.63 5.67 -14.99
C MET A 1 -5.70 5.65 -13.81
N ILE A 2 -6.25 5.62 -12.62
CA ILE A 2 -5.52 5.60 -11.34
C ILE A 2 -5.83 4.30 -10.63
N ASP A 3 -4.80 3.57 -10.17
CA ASP A 3 -4.93 2.38 -9.36
C ASP A 3 -4.52 2.72 -7.92
N ILE A 4 -5.45 2.60 -6.97
CA ILE A 4 -5.22 2.94 -5.56
C ILE A 4 -5.05 1.72 -4.67
N HIS A 5 -4.98 0.51 -5.23
CA HIS A 5 -4.79 -0.72 -4.47
C HIS A 5 -3.95 -1.69 -5.29
N SER A 6 -2.65 -1.70 -5.04
CA SER A 6 -1.74 -2.57 -5.79
C SER A 6 -0.55 -3.01 -4.94
N HIS A 7 -0.10 -4.24 -5.17
CA HIS A 7 1.05 -4.84 -4.49
C HIS A 7 2.18 -4.97 -5.51
N ILE A 8 2.89 -3.88 -5.72
CA ILE A 8 3.92 -3.77 -6.77
C ILE A 8 5.34 -3.66 -6.23
N VAL A 9 5.52 -3.55 -4.91
CA VAL A 9 6.87 -3.44 -4.33
C VAL A 9 7.39 -4.83 -4.01
N PHE A 10 8.61 -5.13 -4.47
CA PHE A 10 9.21 -6.45 -4.32
C PHE A 10 9.71 -6.71 -2.90
N ASP A 11 9.65 -7.99 -2.51
CA ASP A 11 10.26 -8.54 -1.29
C ASP A 11 9.80 -7.85 0.00
N VAL A 12 8.52 -7.46 0.07
CA VAL A 12 7.96 -6.83 1.28
C VAL A 12 6.70 -7.54 1.79
N ASP A 13 5.98 -8.26 0.93
CA ASP A 13 4.75 -8.98 1.30
C ASP A 13 4.56 -10.19 0.37
N ASP A 14 3.33 -10.62 0.15
CA ASP A 14 3.00 -11.75 -0.73
C ASP A 14 2.95 -11.39 -2.21
N GLY A 15 3.33 -10.18 -2.57
CA GLY A 15 3.42 -9.72 -3.96
C GLY A 15 4.71 -10.16 -4.64
N PRO A 16 5.27 -9.34 -5.53
CA PRO A 16 6.48 -9.70 -6.29
C PRO A 16 7.67 -9.94 -5.36
N LYS A 17 8.59 -10.78 -5.82
CA LYS A 17 9.79 -11.13 -5.06
C LYS A 17 11.02 -10.39 -5.55
N THR A 18 11.02 -9.95 -6.81
CA THR A 18 12.15 -9.28 -7.43
C THR A 18 11.70 -7.97 -8.09
N LEU A 19 12.67 -7.10 -8.36
CA LEU A 19 12.43 -5.86 -9.10
C LEU A 19 11.85 -6.16 -10.50
N GLU A 20 12.32 -7.20 -11.17
CA GLU A 20 11.83 -7.57 -12.49
C GLU A 20 10.35 -7.95 -12.45
N GLU A 21 9.93 -8.70 -11.43
CA GLU A 21 8.52 -9.03 -11.24
C GLU A 21 7.68 -7.79 -10.98
N SER A 22 8.19 -6.85 -10.16
CA SER A 22 7.53 -5.56 -9.92
C SER A 22 7.31 -4.80 -11.23
N LEU A 23 8.35 -4.70 -12.03
CA LEU A 23 8.30 -3.97 -13.30
C LEU A 23 7.38 -4.64 -14.33
N SER A 24 7.30 -5.97 -14.32
CA SER A 24 6.36 -6.71 -15.18
C SER A 24 4.91 -6.41 -14.83
N LEU A 25 4.59 -6.37 -13.54
CA LEU A 25 3.25 -6.01 -13.07
C LEU A 25 2.87 -4.59 -13.47
N ILE A 26 3.80 -3.67 -13.30
CA ILE A 26 3.61 -2.25 -13.66
C ILE A 26 3.43 -2.10 -15.17
N GLU A 27 4.23 -2.79 -15.95
CA GLU A 27 4.12 -2.78 -17.41
C GLU A 27 2.73 -3.20 -17.87
N GLU A 28 2.18 -4.26 -17.29
CA GLU A 28 0.85 -4.74 -17.64
C GLU A 28 -0.21 -3.69 -17.30
N SER A 29 -0.12 -3.07 -16.13
CA SER A 29 -1.03 -1.98 -15.76
C SER A 29 -0.92 -0.80 -16.72
N TYR A 30 0.31 -0.43 -17.07
CA TYR A 30 0.59 0.67 -17.99
C TYR A 30 -0.01 0.40 -19.38
N ARG A 31 0.11 -0.83 -19.87
CA ARG A 31 -0.48 -1.23 -21.16
C ARG A 31 -1.99 -1.13 -21.15
N GLN A 32 -2.64 -1.30 -19.99
CA GLN A 32 -4.08 -1.15 -19.83
C GLN A 32 -4.53 0.30 -19.60
N GLY A 33 -3.61 1.25 -19.64
CA GLY A 33 -3.94 2.67 -19.53
C GLY A 33 -3.76 3.28 -18.15
N VAL A 34 -3.23 2.54 -17.17
CA VAL A 34 -2.95 3.09 -15.84
C VAL A 34 -1.74 4.01 -15.91
N ARG A 35 -1.86 5.23 -15.35
CA ARG A 35 -0.78 6.22 -15.33
C ARG A 35 -0.40 6.69 -13.94
N ILE A 36 -1.22 6.37 -12.93
CA ILE A 36 -0.91 6.63 -11.53
C ILE A 36 -1.19 5.34 -10.76
N ILE A 37 -0.19 4.84 -10.04
CA ILE A 37 -0.32 3.64 -9.20
C ILE A 37 0.08 4.02 -7.78
N VAL A 38 -0.83 3.79 -6.82
CA VAL A 38 -0.48 3.90 -5.41
C VAL A 38 -0.07 2.51 -4.94
N SER A 39 1.17 2.38 -4.47
CA SER A 39 1.69 1.15 -3.89
C SER A 39 1.05 0.96 -2.52
N THR A 40 0.40 -0.19 -2.30
CA THR A 40 -0.30 -0.48 -1.05
C THR A 40 0.12 -1.84 -0.49
N SER A 41 1.41 -1.98 -0.21
CA SER A 41 1.94 -3.19 0.41
C SER A 41 1.30 -3.43 1.78
N HIS A 42 1.12 -4.70 2.14
CA HIS A 42 0.47 -5.09 3.39
C HIS A 42 1.21 -4.60 4.63
N ARG A 43 0.45 -4.11 5.61
CA ARG A 43 0.88 -3.90 7.00
C ARG A 43 -0.07 -4.69 7.87
N ARG A 44 0.39 -5.83 8.39
CA ARG A 44 -0.44 -6.72 9.20
C ARG A 44 0.40 -7.39 10.27
N LYS A 45 0.14 -7.06 11.54
CA LYS A 45 0.84 -7.64 12.67
C LYS A 45 0.72 -9.17 12.66
N GLY A 46 1.84 -9.85 12.86
CA GLY A 46 1.91 -11.31 12.88
C GLY A 46 2.00 -11.97 11.50
N MET A 47 1.86 -11.21 10.41
CA MET A 47 1.88 -11.78 9.06
C MET A 47 2.77 -10.98 8.11
N PHE A 48 2.59 -9.67 8.03
CA PHE A 48 3.36 -8.78 7.15
C PHE A 48 3.94 -7.65 7.97
N GLU A 49 5.15 -7.86 8.50
CA GLU A 49 5.81 -6.95 9.43
C GLU A 49 7.16 -6.45 8.90
N THR A 50 7.32 -6.38 7.59
CA THR A 50 8.53 -5.80 6.99
C THR A 50 8.70 -4.37 7.51
N PRO A 51 9.90 -3.99 7.99
CA PRO A 51 10.13 -2.63 8.50
C PRO A 51 9.80 -1.55 7.48
N GLU A 52 9.25 -0.43 7.96
CA GLU A 52 8.82 0.66 7.08
C GLU A 52 9.97 1.23 6.25
N ASP A 53 11.18 1.30 6.80
CA ASP A 53 12.35 1.79 6.07
C ASP A 53 12.73 0.87 4.91
N ILE A 54 12.56 -0.45 5.07
CA ILE A 54 12.81 -1.43 4.01
C ILE A 54 11.73 -1.30 2.93
N ILE A 55 10.47 -1.18 3.32
CA ILE A 55 9.38 -1.00 2.36
C ILE A 55 9.62 0.26 1.54
N PHE A 56 9.94 1.37 2.19
CA PHE A 56 10.19 2.63 1.52
C PHE A 56 11.41 2.57 0.59
N LYS A 57 12.47 1.89 1.02
CA LYS A 57 13.66 1.69 0.18
C LYS A 57 13.31 0.94 -1.10
N ASN A 58 12.62 -0.20 -0.97
CA ASN A 58 12.25 -1.01 -2.13
C ASN A 58 11.23 -0.28 -3.02
N PHE A 59 10.29 0.44 -2.40
CA PHE A 59 9.37 1.32 -3.12
C PHE A 59 10.14 2.35 -3.96
N SER A 60 11.14 3.00 -3.38
CA SER A 60 11.91 4.03 -4.09
C SER A 60 12.65 3.46 -5.30
N ILE A 61 13.17 2.23 -5.19
CA ILE A 61 13.81 1.54 -6.30
C ILE A 61 12.79 1.29 -7.43
N VAL A 62 11.61 0.77 -7.09
CA VAL A 62 10.56 0.51 -8.07
C VAL A 62 10.10 1.79 -8.74
N LYS A 63 9.86 2.83 -7.94
CA LYS A 63 9.43 4.14 -8.44
C LYS A 63 10.44 4.70 -9.44
N HIS A 64 11.71 4.71 -9.08
CA HIS A 64 12.77 5.24 -9.94
C HIS A 64 12.84 4.49 -11.28
N GLU A 65 12.87 3.16 -11.24
CA GLU A 65 12.97 2.35 -12.44
C GLU A 65 11.70 2.43 -13.31
N ALA A 66 10.53 2.39 -12.69
CA ALA A 66 9.27 2.42 -13.43
C ALA A 66 9.02 3.77 -14.09
N GLU A 67 9.24 4.87 -13.37
CA GLU A 67 9.04 6.22 -13.93
C GLU A 67 10.04 6.55 -15.02
N LYS A 68 11.23 5.95 -14.98
CA LYS A 68 12.23 6.07 -16.01
C LYS A 68 11.84 5.33 -17.30
N ARG A 69 11.18 4.17 -17.16
CA ARG A 69 10.83 3.30 -18.31
C ARG A 69 9.50 3.66 -18.96
N PHE A 70 8.54 4.16 -18.17
CA PHE A 70 7.16 4.35 -18.63
C PHE A 70 6.80 5.83 -18.59
N GLU A 71 6.66 6.42 -19.76
CA GLU A 71 6.41 7.86 -19.90
C GLU A 71 5.10 8.26 -19.23
N HIS A 72 5.13 9.34 -18.46
CA HIS A 72 3.99 9.93 -17.74
C HIS A 72 3.44 9.05 -16.60
N LEU A 73 4.12 7.96 -16.26
CA LEU A 73 3.73 7.13 -15.12
C LEU A 73 4.17 7.80 -13.81
N GLN A 74 3.30 7.74 -12.80
CA GLN A 74 3.62 8.14 -11.42
C GLN A 74 3.36 6.98 -10.47
N ILE A 75 4.34 6.68 -9.63
CA ILE A 75 4.21 5.69 -8.56
C ILE A 75 4.18 6.44 -7.23
N LEU A 76 3.12 6.25 -6.46
CA LEU A 76 2.88 6.94 -5.19
C LEU A 76 2.91 5.96 -4.02
N TYR A 77 3.28 6.45 -2.84
CA TYR A 77 3.47 5.63 -1.64
C TYR A 77 2.18 5.51 -0.83
N GLY A 78 1.91 4.32 -0.30
CA GLY A 78 0.79 4.05 0.58
C GLY A 78 0.95 2.69 1.26
N GLY A 79 -0.14 2.18 1.79
CA GLY A 79 -0.16 0.86 2.43
C GLY A 79 -1.58 0.34 2.54
N GLU A 80 -1.71 -0.98 2.58
CA GLU A 80 -2.93 -1.66 2.93
C GLU A 80 -2.82 -2.06 4.40
N LEU A 81 -3.62 -1.41 5.26
CA LEU A 81 -3.47 -1.47 6.70
C LEU A 81 -4.51 -2.41 7.30
N TYR A 82 -4.06 -3.54 7.85
CA TYR A 82 -4.97 -4.48 8.53
C TYR A 82 -5.39 -3.88 9.87
N TYR A 83 -6.70 -3.75 10.08
CA TYR A 83 -7.23 -3.05 11.25
C TYR A 83 -6.95 -3.82 12.54
N THR A 84 -6.28 -3.15 13.47
CA THR A 84 -6.07 -3.57 14.85
C THR A 84 -5.97 -2.29 15.69
N SER A 85 -6.04 -2.41 17.01
CA SER A 85 -5.79 -1.25 17.87
C SER A 85 -4.35 -0.74 17.72
N ASP A 86 -3.39 -1.64 17.49
CA ASP A 86 -1.99 -1.27 17.20
C ASP A 86 -1.89 -0.44 15.92
N MET A 87 -2.61 -0.85 14.87
CA MET A 87 -2.64 -0.14 13.60
C MET A 87 -3.16 1.29 13.79
N LEU A 88 -4.22 1.41 14.55
CA LEU A 88 -4.85 2.70 14.83
C LEU A 88 -3.86 3.65 15.52
N GLU A 89 -3.13 3.15 16.53
CA GLU A 89 -2.12 3.92 17.24
C GLU A 89 -0.96 4.33 16.30
N LYS A 90 -0.48 3.40 15.49
CA LYS A 90 0.59 3.68 14.52
C LYS A 90 0.15 4.70 13.48
N LEU A 91 -1.11 4.63 13.04
CA LEU A 91 -1.66 5.58 12.08
C LEU A 91 -1.72 6.99 12.70
N LYS A 92 -2.18 7.08 13.94
CA LYS A 92 -2.24 8.32 14.70
C LYS A 92 -0.86 8.95 14.84
N LEU A 93 0.16 8.14 15.12
CA LEU A 93 1.53 8.58 15.28
C LEU A 93 2.28 8.75 13.95
N LYS A 94 1.61 8.53 12.83
CA LYS A 94 2.19 8.62 11.48
C LYS A 94 3.37 7.67 11.26
N GLN A 95 3.33 6.51 11.89
CA GLN A 95 4.34 5.46 11.75
C GLN A 95 4.05 4.52 10.59
N ILE A 96 2.83 4.51 10.07
CA ILE A 96 2.42 3.76 8.88
C ILE A 96 1.70 4.73 7.92
N PRO A 97 1.76 4.45 6.61
CA PRO A 97 1.35 5.45 5.62
C PRO A 97 -0.16 5.46 5.34
N THR A 98 -0.67 6.65 5.05
CA THR A 98 -1.91 6.84 4.31
C THR A 98 -1.59 6.79 2.82
N LEU A 99 -2.61 6.93 1.97
CA LEU A 99 -2.41 6.94 0.51
C LEU A 99 -1.77 8.27 0.10
N ASN A 100 -0.53 8.20 -0.34
CA ASN A 100 0.26 9.36 -0.78
C ASN A 100 0.26 10.51 0.23
N ASN A 101 0.35 10.17 1.51
CA ASN A 101 0.36 11.14 2.62
C ASN A 101 -0.88 12.06 2.63
N THR A 102 -2.00 11.56 2.15
CA THR A 102 -3.29 12.26 2.19
C THR A 102 -4.05 11.85 3.46
N LYS A 103 -5.27 12.34 3.63
CA LYS A 103 -6.16 11.92 4.72
C LYS A 103 -6.92 10.63 4.40
N PHE A 104 -6.63 9.98 3.28
CA PHE A 104 -7.27 8.72 2.90
C PHE A 104 -6.37 7.54 3.27
N ALA A 105 -6.97 6.52 3.88
CA ALA A 105 -6.28 5.29 4.26
C ALA A 105 -7.01 4.08 3.68
N LEU A 106 -6.24 3.09 3.21
CA LEU A 106 -6.79 1.82 2.75
C LEU A 106 -6.74 0.84 3.92
N ILE A 107 -7.90 0.38 4.36
CA ILE A 107 -8.04 -0.48 5.55
C ILE A 107 -8.53 -1.85 5.13
N GLU A 108 -7.85 -2.89 5.62
CA GLU A 108 -8.22 -4.28 5.40
C GLU A 108 -8.85 -4.87 6.66
N PHE A 109 -9.89 -5.69 6.48
CA PHE A 109 -10.54 -6.45 7.55
C PHE A 109 -10.54 -7.94 7.21
N SER A 110 -10.60 -8.79 8.24
CA SER A 110 -10.88 -10.20 8.05
C SER A 110 -12.25 -10.39 7.39
N MET A 111 -12.37 -11.37 6.50
CA MET A 111 -13.64 -11.73 5.87
C MET A 111 -14.73 -12.12 6.88
N GLN A 112 -14.33 -12.47 8.11
CA GLN A 112 -15.24 -12.88 9.18
C GLN A 112 -15.63 -11.72 10.11
N THR A 113 -15.14 -10.51 9.84
CA THR A 113 -15.46 -9.34 10.65
C THR A 113 -16.93 -8.93 10.45
N SER A 114 -17.65 -8.71 11.54
CA SER A 114 -19.05 -8.30 11.47
C SER A 114 -19.18 -6.85 10.97
N TRP A 115 -20.34 -6.53 10.39
CA TRP A 115 -20.64 -5.17 9.96
C TRP A 115 -20.57 -4.18 11.13
N LYS A 116 -21.01 -4.61 12.32
CA LYS A 116 -20.94 -3.78 13.52
C LYS A 116 -19.52 -3.42 13.89
N ASP A 117 -18.62 -4.41 13.83
CA ASP A 117 -17.20 -4.20 14.15
C ASP A 117 -16.51 -3.33 13.10
N ILE A 118 -16.83 -3.51 11.82
CA ILE A 118 -16.32 -2.65 10.75
C ILE A 118 -16.77 -1.20 10.97
N HIS A 119 -18.05 -1.00 11.28
CA HIS A 119 -18.59 0.34 11.53
C HIS A 119 -17.88 1.01 12.70
N THR A 120 -17.69 0.29 13.81
CA THR A 120 -16.99 0.80 14.98
C THR A 120 -15.54 1.17 14.63
N ALA A 121 -14.85 0.28 13.89
CA ALA A 121 -13.47 0.50 13.47
C ALA A 121 -13.35 1.76 12.60
N LEU A 122 -14.22 1.90 11.60
CA LEU A 122 -14.18 3.05 10.70
C LEU A 122 -14.49 4.36 11.45
N SER A 123 -15.39 4.31 12.44
CA SER A 123 -15.68 5.47 13.29
C SER A 123 -14.41 5.89 14.07
N ASN A 124 -13.66 4.91 14.61
CA ASN A 124 -12.40 5.18 15.31
C ASN A 124 -11.36 5.82 14.39
N VAL A 125 -11.25 5.33 13.15
CA VAL A 125 -10.33 5.91 12.17
C VAL A 125 -10.71 7.35 11.85
N LEU A 126 -12.00 7.62 11.68
CA LEU A 126 -12.47 8.98 11.36
C LEU A 126 -12.20 9.98 12.47
N MET A 127 -11.97 9.51 13.71
CA MET A 127 -11.67 10.37 14.85
C MET A 127 -10.18 10.77 14.93
N LEU A 128 -9.34 10.22 14.08
CA LEU A 128 -7.91 10.58 14.05
C LEU A 128 -7.67 11.94 13.32
#